data_fb37ba5c2aeb2404d67360384c60e321
#
_entry.id   fb37ba5c2aeb2404d67360384c60e321
#
_cell.length_a   1.000
_cell.length_b   1.000
_cell.length_c   1.000
_cell.angle_alpha   90.00
_cell.angle_beta   90.00
_cell.angle_gamma   90.00
#
_symmetry.space_group_name_H-M   'P 1'
#
loop_
_entity.id
_entity.type
_entity.pdbx_description
1 polymer ?
#
loop_
_entity_poly.entity_id
_entity_poly.type
_entity_poly.pdbx_seq_one_letter_code
_entity_poly.pdbx_strand_id
1 'polypeptide(L)'
;MPLLSIEFAVFFIVFLPLYWAFARLPQVQNVLLLVAGLGWLYRIDPIFAALILVYSSVVYLVSVLMFSENENIRKFWLGCGISAALTVLCFFKYFDFFRPIIQQYTGQSAIIDILLPLGLSYYTFQSLAYLVYCYREPKGERFEWHELLLHLSFFPTITSGPIIRAAAFKSIDGEQAGALAQIRTKQARQLIYPALAVGLIVLGIAKKWWLAGVLAEGWVSPVFENPAQFDGWGVLSAIYGYTFQLFFDFSGYSDLVIGLAMLLGFQLPKNFAAPLRAINIRDFWDRWHISLSTWIRDYIYIPLGGSKKGFGRTQLNLMIAMLLSGIWHGYGWSFLIWGALHGAALVFLNCGDKIVGRNALGRLKIGKPLAWLFTFHFVCFAFVVFNSATLADTEMLFSALFANDKGWNAPLPTDLMLLGAFAMMLLLYPYLLRLFEASVKGLDKLPAWLWFIPITLILALIIVFAPSGIPGFIYANF
;
A
#
# COMPACT_ATOMS: atom_id res chain seq x y z
N MET A 1 -10.70 2.91 -14.59
CA MET A 1 -11.55 1.80 -14.08
C MET A 1 -10.92 1.25 -12.79
N PRO A 2 -11.61 1.28 -11.64
CA PRO A 2 -11.12 0.63 -10.44
C PRO A 2 -11.15 -0.90 -10.61
N LEU A 3 -10.27 -1.63 -9.91
CA LEU A 3 -10.31 -3.10 -9.90
C LEU A 3 -11.63 -3.65 -9.30
N LEU A 4 -12.34 -2.84 -8.53
CA LEU A 4 -13.69 -3.12 -8.03
C LEU A 4 -14.71 -2.41 -8.93
N SER A 5 -14.84 -2.83 -10.17
CA SER A 5 -15.88 -2.36 -11.08
C SER A 5 -16.44 -3.55 -11.85
N ILE A 6 -17.69 -3.41 -12.30
CA ILE A 6 -18.35 -4.44 -13.11
C ILE A 6 -17.57 -4.67 -14.41
N GLU A 7 -17.07 -3.59 -15.01
CA GLU A 7 -16.29 -3.67 -16.25
C GLU A 7 -14.99 -4.47 -16.04
N PHE A 8 -14.32 -4.28 -14.88
CA PHE A 8 -13.13 -5.09 -14.57
C PHE A 8 -13.52 -6.56 -14.34
N ALA A 9 -14.60 -6.82 -13.63
CA ALA A 9 -15.06 -8.19 -13.40
C ALA A 9 -15.38 -8.91 -14.72
N VAL A 10 -16.10 -8.23 -15.63
CA VAL A 10 -16.40 -8.77 -16.97
C VAL A 10 -15.11 -8.99 -17.78
N PHE A 11 -14.22 -8.01 -17.78
CA PHE A 11 -12.91 -8.14 -18.43
C PHE A 11 -12.15 -9.36 -17.88
N PHE A 12 -12.06 -9.50 -16.56
CA PHE A 12 -11.28 -10.57 -15.93
C PHE A 12 -11.87 -11.96 -16.16
N ILE A 13 -13.20 -12.07 -16.15
CA ILE A 13 -13.93 -13.31 -16.45
C ILE A 13 -13.66 -13.78 -17.90
N VAL A 14 -13.58 -12.85 -18.85
CA VAL A 14 -13.27 -13.18 -20.25
C VAL A 14 -11.76 -13.41 -20.45
N PHE A 15 -10.94 -12.59 -19.82
CA PHE A 15 -9.49 -12.65 -19.94
C PHE A 15 -8.90 -13.94 -19.35
N LEU A 16 -9.40 -14.38 -18.20
CA LEU A 16 -8.82 -15.52 -17.47
C LEU A 16 -8.85 -16.85 -18.27
N PRO A 17 -9.96 -17.28 -18.87
CA PRO A 17 -9.97 -18.46 -19.73
C PRO A 17 -9.05 -18.34 -20.95
N LEU A 18 -9.04 -17.16 -21.61
CA LEU A 18 -8.14 -16.89 -22.73
C LEU A 18 -6.67 -17.01 -22.29
N TYR A 19 -6.32 -16.45 -21.15
CA TYR A 19 -4.98 -16.51 -20.58
C TYR A 19 -4.56 -17.96 -20.28
N TRP A 20 -5.44 -18.77 -19.68
CA TRP A 20 -5.16 -20.15 -19.33
C TRP A 20 -5.20 -21.13 -20.52
N ALA A 21 -5.84 -20.76 -21.65
CA ALA A 21 -5.73 -21.51 -22.89
C ALA A 21 -4.27 -21.63 -23.37
N PHE A 22 -3.41 -20.68 -22.94
CA PHE A 22 -1.98 -20.66 -23.25
C PHE A 22 -1.08 -21.07 -22.06
N ALA A 23 -1.58 -21.85 -21.10
CA ALA A 23 -0.85 -22.25 -19.89
C ALA A 23 0.53 -22.89 -20.17
N ARG A 24 0.67 -23.62 -21.28
CA ARG A 24 1.91 -24.26 -21.72
C ARG A 24 2.89 -23.32 -22.43
N LEU A 25 2.47 -22.08 -22.71
CA LEU A 25 3.22 -21.07 -23.45
C LEU A 25 3.37 -19.79 -22.61
N PRO A 26 4.22 -19.77 -21.56
CA PRO A 26 4.35 -18.62 -20.65
C PRO A 26 4.66 -17.30 -21.35
N GLN A 27 5.38 -17.35 -22.46
CA GLN A 27 5.69 -16.15 -23.25
C GLN A 27 4.44 -15.52 -23.89
N VAL A 28 3.51 -16.35 -24.38
CA VAL A 28 2.22 -15.87 -24.89
C VAL A 28 1.40 -15.27 -23.75
N GLN A 29 1.40 -15.91 -22.59
CA GLN A 29 0.75 -15.37 -21.40
C GLN A 29 1.36 -14.02 -20.97
N ASN A 30 2.68 -13.85 -21.07
CA ASN A 30 3.35 -12.56 -20.80
C ASN A 30 2.87 -11.47 -21.78
N VAL A 31 2.75 -11.79 -23.07
CA VAL A 31 2.23 -10.86 -24.07
C VAL A 31 0.79 -10.47 -23.77
N LEU A 32 -0.07 -11.45 -23.41
CA LEU A 32 -1.45 -11.17 -23.02
C LEU A 32 -1.53 -10.25 -21.80
N LEU A 33 -0.70 -10.48 -20.77
CA LEU A 33 -0.62 -9.61 -19.60
C LEU A 33 -0.13 -8.20 -19.94
N LEU A 34 0.86 -8.11 -20.82
CA LEU A 34 1.38 -6.82 -21.29
C LEU A 34 0.32 -6.02 -22.05
N VAL A 35 -0.37 -6.67 -22.99
CA VAL A 35 -1.47 -6.05 -23.76
C VAL A 35 -2.61 -5.65 -22.83
N ALA A 36 -2.97 -6.49 -21.85
CA ALA A 36 -3.99 -6.18 -20.85
C ALA A 36 -3.59 -4.96 -20.00
N GLY A 37 -2.35 -4.90 -19.51
CA GLY A 37 -1.85 -3.79 -18.70
C GLY A 37 -1.82 -2.47 -19.46
N LEU A 38 -1.26 -2.48 -20.67
CA LEU A 38 -1.24 -1.27 -21.54
C LEU A 38 -2.63 -0.87 -21.99
N GLY A 39 -3.48 -1.83 -22.38
CA GLY A 39 -4.87 -1.58 -22.75
C GLY A 39 -5.68 -0.98 -21.60
N TRP A 40 -5.42 -1.42 -20.37
CA TRP A 40 -6.02 -0.88 -19.16
C TRP A 40 -5.65 0.60 -18.95
N LEU A 41 -4.35 0.93 -19.05
CA LEU A 41 -3.88 2.31 -18.96
C LEU A 41 -4.41 3.17 -20.08
N TYR A 42 -4.39 2.68 -21.33
CA TYR A 42 -4.91 3.38 -22.51
C TYR A 42 -6.40 3.71 -22.38
N ARG A 43 -7.17 2.80 -21.80
CA ARG A 43 -8.60 2.98 -21.54
C ARG A 43 -8.89 4.08 -20.52
N ILE A 44 -7.99 4.29 -19.56
CA ILE A 44 -8.11 5.36 -18.55
C ILE A 44 -7.69 6.69 -19.19
N ASP A 45 -6.47 6.74 -19.70
CA ASP A 45 -5.91 7.85 -20.44
C ASP A 45 -4.79 7.34 -21.38
N PRO A 46 -4.87 7.61 -22.69
CA PRO A 46 -3.82 7.23 -23.65
C PRO A 46 -2.43 7.76 -23.27
N ILE A 47 -2.36 8.92 -22.61
CA ILE A 47 -1.12 9.53 -22.15
C ILE A 47 -0.44 8.65 -21.10
N PHE A 48 -1.19 7.97 -20.24
CA PHE A 48 -0.63 7.07 -19.23
C PHE A 48 0.04 5.86 -19.86
N ALA A 49 -0.54 5.29 -20.92
CA ALA A 49 0.07 4.21 -21.67
C ALA A 49 1.34 4.68 -22.42
N ALA A 50 1.29 5.85 -23.03
CA ALA A 50 2.46 6.44 -23.70
C ALA A 50 3.59 6.75 -22.69
N LEU A 51 3.26 7.31 -21.53
CA LEU A 51 4.23 7.65 -20.51
C LEU A 51 4.94 6.41 -19.98
N ILE A 52 4.24 5.32 -19.65
CA ILE A 52 4.90 4.12 -19.13
C ILE A 52 5.77 3.45 -20.18
N LEU A 53 5.42 3.53 -21.48
CA LEU A 53 6.28 3.07 -22.58
C LEU A 53 7.58 3.85 -22.63
N VAL A 54 7.52 5.19 -22.63
CA VAL A 54 8.70 6.05 -22.62
C VAL A 54 9.53 5.84 -21.35
N TYR A 55 8.88 5.86 -20.20
CA TYR A 55 9.51 5.67 -18.89
C TYR A 55 10.25 4.32 -18.82
N SER A 56 9.59 3.22 -19.20
CA SER A 56 10.21 1.89 -19.23
C SER A 56 11.38 1.82 -20.20
N SER A 57 11.29 2.51 -21.32
CA SER A 57 12.40 2.57 -22.32
C SER A 57 13.62 3.29 -21.76
N VAL A 58 13.43 4.39 -21.03
CA VAL A 58 14.53 5.10 -20.36
C VAL A 58 15.16 4.21 -19.26
N VAL A 59 14.35 3.57 -18.41
CA VAL A 59 14.85 2.67 -17.36
C VAL A 59 15.61 1.48 -17.97
N TYR A 60 15.10 0.91 -19.06
CA TYR A 60 15.76 -0.17 -19.79
C TYR A 60 17.10 0.29 -20.36
N LEU A 61 17.13 1.42 -21.07
CA LEU A 61 18.37 1.98 -21.63
C LEU A 61 19.42 2.19 -20.54
N VAL A 62 19.06 2.80 -19.42
CA VAL A 62 19.96 2.98 -18.27
C VAL A 62 20.47 1.62 -17.77
N SER A 63 19.60 0.62 -17.65
CA SER A 63 20.01 -0.72 -17.20
C SER A 63 21.00 -1.39 -18.16
N VAL A 64 20.87 -1.17 -19.47
CA VAL A 64 21.83 -1.64 -20.50
C VAL A 64 23.16 -0.89 -20.38
N LEU A 65 23.13 0.43 -20.24
CA LEU A 65 24.33 1.26 -20.09
C LEU A 65 25.10 0.98 -18.79
N MET A 66 24.43 0.42 -17.79
CA MET A 66 25.05 -0.10 -16.57
C MET A 66 25.74 -1.47 -16.76
N PHE A 67 25.65 -2.09 -17.96
CA PHE A 67 26.37 -3.34 -18.25
C PHE A 67 27.86 -3.07 -18.50
N SER A 68 28.59 -2.86 -17.42
CA SER A 68 29.99 -2.55 -17.41
C SER A 68 30.68 -3.17 -16.19
N GLU A 69 31.90 -3.64 -16.33
CA GLU A 69 32.71 -4.07 -15.20
C GLU A 69 33.23 -2.87 -14.39
N ASN A 70 33.31 -1.67 -15.01
CA ASN A 70 33.75 -0.45 -14.35
C ASN A 70 32.67 0.08 -13.40
N GLU A 71 32.99 0.07 -12.11
CA GLU A 71 32.06 0.53 -11.07
C GLU A 71 31.68 2.01 -11.21
N ASN A 72 32.59 2.86 -11.67
CA ASN A 72 32.29 4.30 -11.82
C ASN A 72 31.26 4.54 -12.93
N ILE A 73 31.33 3.78 -14.02
CA ILE A 73 30.35 3.83 -15.11
C ILE A 73 28.98 3.39 -14.57
N ARG A 74 28.94 2.29 -13.79
CA ARG A 74 27.69 1.83 -13.17
C ARG A 74 27.12 2.85 -12.20
N LYS A 75 27.97 3.48 -11.36
CA LYS A 75 27.52 4.55 -10.43
C LYS A 75 26.98 5.76 -11.17
N PHE A 76 27.64 6.18 -12.24
CA PHE A 76 27.18 7.30 -13.05
C PHE A 76 25.79 7.03 -13.63
N TRP A 77 25.59 5.91 -14.30
CA TRP A 77 24.30 5.57 -14.90
C TRP A 77 23.22 5.29 -13.85
N LEU A 78 23.56 4.69 -12.70
CA LEU A 78 22.63 4.58 -11.58
C LEU A 78 22.15 5.98 -11.12
N GLY A 79 23.08 6.91 -10.96
CA GLY A 79 22.75 8.31 -10.62
C GLY A 79 21.83 8.96 -11.65
N CYS A 80 22.13 8.81 -12.94
CA CYS A 80 21.26 9.30 -14.02
C CYS A 80 19.86 8.67 -13.97
N GLY A 81 19.78 7.35 -13.79
CA GLY A 81 18.50 6.64 -13.73
C GLY A 81 17.65 7.02 -12.52
N ILE A 82 18.26 7.13 -11.33
CA ILE A 82 17.59 7.60 -10.12
C ILE A 82 17.10 9.03 -10.33
N SER A 83 17.94 9.93 -10.85
CA SER A 83 17.57 11.32 -11.09
C SER A 83 16.42 11.43 -12.09
N ALA A 84 16.48 10.71 -13.21
CA ALA A 84 15.41 10.71 -14.20
C ALA A 84 14.08 10.21 -13.60
N ALA A 85 14.09 9.07 -12.89
CA ALA A 85 12.91 8.49 -12.28
C ALA A 85 12.28 9.43 -11.23
N LEU A 86 13.11 10.04 -10.37
CA LEU A 86 12.65 10.99 -9.36
C LEU A 86 12.17 12.31 -9.98
N THR A 87 12.82 12.79 -11.04
CA THR A 87 12.36 14.00 -11.75
C THR A 87 10.96 13.80 -12.31
N VAL A 88 10.69 12.66 -12.98
CA VAL A 88 9.35 12.35 -13.49
C VAL A 88 8.35 12.26 -12.35
N LEU A 89 8.67 11.55 -11.27
CA LEU A 89 7.79 11.44 -10.11
C LEU A 89 7.51 12.81 -9.48
N CYS A 90 8.55 13.60 -9.23
CA CYS A 90 8.40 14.92 -8.62
C CYS A 90 7.61 15.88 -9.53
N PHE A 91 7.87 15.86 -10.83
CA PHE A 91 7.15 16.70 -11.78
C PHE A 91 5.64 16.43 -11.72
N PHE A 92 5.20 15.20 -11.87
CA PHE A 92 3.78 14.89 -11.88
C PHE A 92 3.13 15.01 -10.50
N LYS A 93 3.83 14.58 -9.43
CA LYS A 93 3.23 14.52 -8.09
C LYS A 93 3.18 15.86 -7.38
N TYR A 94 4.17 16.73 -7.61
CA TYR A 94 4.28 18.00 -6.90
C TYR A 94 4.03 19.24 -7.78
N PHE A 95 3.61 19.05 -9.03
CA PHE A 95 3.31 20.14 -9.94
C PHE A 95 2.28 21.12 -9.35
N ASP A 96 1.21 20.58 -8.78
CA ASP A 96 0.13 21.38 -8.21
C ASP A 96 0.57 22.20 -6.98
N PHE A 97 1.56 21.73 -6.24
CA PHE A 97 2.18 22.51 -5.16
C PHE A 97 2.89 23.77 -5.70
N PHE A 98 3.53 23.66 -6.86
CA PHE A 98 4.23 24.77 -7.49
C PHE A 98 3.34 25.61 -8.41
N ARG A 99 2.15 25.16 -8.75
CA ARG A 99 1.21 25.85 -9.65
C ARG A 99 0.95 27.30 -9.25
N PRO A 100 0.63 27.67 -7.99
CA PRO A 100 0.41 29.09 -7.62
C PRO A 100 1.64 29.96 -7.84
N ILE A 101 2.84 29.43 -7.57
CA ILE A 101 4.11 30.13 -7.79
C ILE A 101 4.32 30.37 -9.29
N ILE A 102 4.11 29.33 -10.13
CA ILE A 102 4.26 29.43 -11.57
C ILE A 102 3.27 30.46 -12.13
N GLN A 103 2.00 30.46 -11.68
CA GLN A 103 0.99 31.44 -12.08
C GLN A 103 1.40 32.86 -11.73
N GLN A 104 1.94 33.07 -10.53
CA GLN A 104 2.40 34.40 -10.10
C GLN A 104 3.53 34.93 -10.98
N TYR A 105 4.49 34.08 -11.38
CA TYR A 105 5.64 34.49 -12.19
C TYR A 105 5.33 34.61 -13.69
N THR A 106 4.44 33.80 -14.23
CA THR A 106 4.12 33.79 -15.66
C THR A 106 2.96 34.69 -16.05
N GLY A 107 2.17 35.14 -15.08
CA GLY A 107 0.95 35.92 -15.31
C GLY A 107 -0.16 35.14 -16.03
N GLN A 108 0.03 33.84 -16.26
CA GLN A 108 -0.95 33.01 -16.95
C GLN A 108 -1.95 32.43 -15.94
N SER A 109 -3.24 32.72 -16.13
CA SER A 109 -4.33 32.18 -15.31
C SER A 109 -4.69 30.73 -15.63
N ALA A 110 -4.40 30.26 -16.86
CA ALA A 110 -4.67 28.90 -17.31
C ALA A 110 -3.35 28.12 -17.49
N ILE A 111 -2.94 27.37 -16.48
CA ILE A 111 -1.90 26.37 -16.62
C ILE A 111 -2.59 25.02 -16.84
N ILE A 112 -2.04 24.22 -17.77
CA ILE A 112 -2.53 22.89 -18.12
C ILE A 112 -2.71 22.05 -16.86
N ASP A 113 -3.86 21.42 -16.69
CA ASP A 113 -4.08 20.44 -15.65
C ASP A 113 -3.26 19.18 -15.95
N ILE A 114 -2.25 18.95 -15.14
CA ILE A 114 -1.38 17.78 -15.25
C ILE A 114 -1.95 16.71 -14.33
N LEU A 115 -2.59 15.72 -14.93
CA LEU A 115 -3.07 14.57 -14.17
C LEU A 115 -1.89 13.71 -13.72
N LEU A 116 -1.90 13.31 -12.44
CA LEU A 116 -0.93 12.35 -11.91
C LEU A 116 -1.14 10.99 -12.63
N PRO A 117 -0.15 10.48 -13.37
CA PRO A 117 -0.28 9.21 -14.06
C PRO A 117 -0.52 8.07 -13.08
N LEU A 118 -1.50 7.24 -13.41
CA LEU A 118 -1.88 6.11 -12.57
C LEU A 118 -0.68 5.18 -12.33
N GLY A 119 -0.40 4.89 -11.06
CA GLY A 119 0.67 3.99 -10.66
C GLY A 119 2.09 4.56 -10.70
N LEU A 120 2.28 5.84 -11.08
CA LEU A 120 3.61 6.46 -11.21
C LEU A 120 4.49 6.21 -9.98
N SER A 121 3.97 6.40 -8.78
CA SER A 121 4.71 6.16 -7.54
C SER A 121 5.17 4.69 -7.41
N TYR A 122 4.31 3.73 -7.77
CA TYR A 122 4.60 2.31 -7.64
C TYR A 122 5.62 1.84 -8.67
N TYR A 123 5.44 2.14 -9.95
CA TYR A 123 6.42 1.74 -10.95
C TYR A 123 7.74 2.50 -10.83
N THR A 124 7.75 3.71 -10.23
CA THR A 124 9.00 4.38 -9.86
C THR A 124 9.75 3.59 -8.79
N PHE A 125 9.11 3.13 -7.73
CA PHE A 125 9.76 2.30 -6.72
C PHE A 125 10.25 0.96 -7.27
N GLN A 126 9.48 0.34 -8.16
CA GLN A 126 9.89 -0.90 -8.82
C GLN A 126 11.12 -0.69 -9.72
N SER A 127 11.13 0.41 -10.50
CA SER A 127 12.27 0.74 -11.38
C SER A 127 13.52 1.11 -10.59
N LEU A 128 13.40 1.90 -9.51
CA LEU A 128 14.54 2.21 -8.64
C LEU A 128 15.12 0.95 -7.99
N ALA A 129 14.26 0.03 -7.53
CA ALA A 129 14.70 -1.25 -7.01
C ALA A 129 15.43 -2.10 -8.08
N TYR A 130 14.92 -2.09 -9.31
CA TYR A 130 15.56 -2.78 -10.44
C TYR A 130 16.90 -2.16 -10.82
N LEU A 131 17.02 -0.84 -10.92
CA LEU A 131 18.28 -0.17 -11.22
C LEU A 131 19.34 -0.43 -10.13
N VAL A 132 18.95 -0.40 -8.85
CA VAL A 132 19.86 -0.76 -7.74
C VAL A 132 20.26 -2.24 -7.81
N TYR A 133 19.36 -3.13 -8.20
CA TYR A 133 19.70 -4.54 -8.45
C TYR A 133 20.73 -4.65 -9.58
N CYS A 134 20.55 -4.01 -10.73
CA CYS A 134 21.50 -4.01 -11.84
C CYS A 134 22.88 -3.45 -11.44
N TYR A 135 22.93 -2.49 -10.54
CA TYR A 135 24.19 -1.94 -10.01
C TYR A 135 24.92 -2.93 -9.11
N ARG A 136 24.17 -3.59 -8.19
CA ARG A 136 24.74 -4.53 -7.20
C ARG A 136 25.17 -5.85 -7.82
N GLU A 137 24.45 -6.28 -8.84
CA GLU A 137 24.64 -7.56 -9.54
C GLU A 137 25.03 -7.32 -11.02
N PRO A 138 26.27 -6.87 -11.28
CA PRO A 138 26.70 -6.50 -12.64
C PRO A 138 26.62 -7.66 -13.64
N LYS A 139 26.79 -8.90 -13.17
CA LYS A 139 26.66 -10.13 -13.97
C LYS A 139 25.31 -10.82 -13.78
N GLY A 140 24.40 -10.21 -13.00
CA GLY A 140 23.05 -10.75 -12.75
C GLY A 140 22.18 -10.68 -14.01
N GLU A 141 21.15 -11.52 -14.02
CA GLU A 141 20.14 -11.49 -15.08
C GLU A 141 19.41 -10.14 -15.09
N ARG A 142 19.09 -9.65 -16.28
CA ARG A 142 18.40 -8.38 -16.48
C ARG A 142 17.16 -8.60 -17.30
N PHE A 143 16.10 -7.79 -17.03
CA PHE A 143 14.94 -7.79 -17.89
C PHE A 143 15.33 -7.41 -19.33
N GLU A 144 14.70 -8.06 -20.29
CA GLU A 144 14.54 -7.51 -21.63
C GLU A 144 13.53 -6.37 -21.61
N TRP A 145 13.48 -5.54 -22.66
CA TRP A 145 12.62 -4.36 -22.66
C TRP A 145 11.13 -4.69 -22.42
N HIS A 146 10.61 -5.69 -23.11
CA HIS A 146 9.21 -6.11 -22.96
C HIS A 146 8.93 -6.75 -21.60
N GLU A 147 9.90 -7.43 -20.99
CA GLU A 147 9.78 -8.00 -19.64
C GLU A 147 9.75 -6.90 -18.58
N LEU A 148 10.61 -5.87 -18.73
CA LEU A 148 10.60 -4.70 -17.85
C LEU A 148 9.28 -3.94 -17.98
N LEU A 149 8.82 -3.73 -19.21
CA LEU A 149 7.54 -3.08 -19.46
C LEU A 149 6.39 -3.87 -18.83
N LEU A 150 6.37 -5.21 -18.95
CA LEU A 150 5.40 -6.07 -18.26
C LEU A 150 5.50 -5.93 -16.73
N HIS A 151 6.72 -5.93 -16.19
CA HIS A 151 6.93 -5.77 -14.75
C HIS A 151 6.35 -4.46 -14.21
N LEU A 152 6.57 -3.35 -14.93
CA LEU A 152 6.12 -2.01 -14.51
C LEU A 152 4.63 -1.75 -14.82
N SER A 153 4.06 -2.44 -15.83
CA SER A 153 2.67 -2.31 -16.26
C SER A 153 1.77 -3.47 -15.84
N PHE A 154 2.21 -4.34 -14.90
CA PHE A 154 1.45 -5.49 -14.45
C PHE A 154 0.10 -5.05 -13.85
N PHE A 155 -0.99 -5.25 -14.60
CA PHE A 155 -2.27 -4.61 -14.31
C PHE A 155 -2.85 -4.87 -12.91
N PRO A 156 -2.62 -6.02 -12.24
CA PRO A 156 -3.12 -6.18 -10.88
C PRO A 156 -2.50 -5.21 -9.88
N THR A 157 -1.23 -4.82 -10.07
CA THR A 157 -0.49 -3.96 -9.12
C THR A 157 -0.23 -2.55 -9.64
N ILE A 158 -0.64 -2.22 -10.87
CA ILE A 158 -0.25 -0.98 -11.51
C ILE A 158 -0.77 0.28 -10.79
N THR A 159 -1.97 0.21 -10.22
CA THR A 159 -2.58 1.35 -9.52
C THR A 159 -2.04 1.47 -8.10
N SER A 160 -1.95 0.36 -7.42
CA SER A 160 -1.51 0.23 -6.03
C SER A 160 -1.32 -1.25 -5.72
N GLY A 161 -0.79 -1.56 -4.55
CA GLY A 161 -0.63 -2.93 -4.10
C GLY A 161 0.77 -3.18 -3.54
N PRO A 162 1.17 -4.44 -3.35
CA PRO A 162 2.53 -4.75 -2.92
C PRO A 162 3.57 -4.32 -3.95
N ILE A 163 4.64 -3.64 -3.51
CA ILE A 163 5.76 -3.25 -4.36
C ILE A 163 6.57 -4.50 -4.72
N ILE A 164 6.51 -4.91 -5.99
CA ILE A 164 7.19 -6.10 -6.49
C ILE A 164 8.65 -5.74 -6.82
N ARG A 165 9.58 -6.63 -6.47
CA ARG A 165 10.99 -6.48 -6.82
C ARG A 165 11.38 -7.42 -7.95
N ALA A 166 12.29 -6.99 -8.83
CA ALA A 166 12.86 -7.85 -9.86
C ALA A 166 13.59 -9.06 -9.26
N ALA A 167 14.40 -8.82 -8.23
CA ALA A 167 15.06 -9.83 -7.42
C ALA A 167 14.08 -10.50 -6.43
N ALA A 168 14.60 -11.33 -5.53
CA ALA A 168 13.82 -12.07 -4.57
C ALA A 168 13.11 -11.19 -3.54
N PHE A 169 11.88 -11.55 -3.20
CA PHE A 169 11.09 -11.07 -2.08
C PHE A 169 10.39 -12.25 -1.39
N LYS A 170 9.92 -12.06 -0.16
CA LYS A 170 9.15 -13.07 0.56
C LYS A 170 7.67 -12.96 0.15
N SER A 171 7.14 -14.03 -0.45
CA SER A 171 5.73 -14.12 -0.88
C SER A 171 4.77 -14.37 0.30
N ILE A 172 3.47 -14.47 0.02
CA ILE A 172 2.43 -14.65 1.05
C ILE A 172 2.55 -16.00 1.78
N ASP A 173 3.01 -17.04 1.09
CA ASP A 173 3.26 -18.38 1.65
C ASP A 173 4.61 -18.51 2.37
N GLY A 174 5.44 -17.45 2.32
CA GLY A 174 6.75 -17.41 2.94
C GLY A 174 7.91 -17.83 2.04
N GLU A 175 7.63 -18.33 0.84
CA GLU A 175 8.63 -18.72 -0.15
C GLU A 175 9.34 -17.49 -0.76
N GLN A 176 10.53 -17.73 -1.33
CA GLN A 176 11.26 -16.70 -2.06
C GLN A 176 10.75 -16.63 -3.51
N ALA A 177 10.28 -15.45 -3.89
CA ALA A 177 9.81 -15.16 -5.24
C ALA A 177 10.50 -13.92 -5.79
N GLY A 178 10.55 -13.76 -7.11
CA GLY A 178 11.07 -12.59 -7.80
C GLY A 178 10.35 -12.37 -9.12
N ALA A 179 10.13 -11.11 -9.50
CA ALA A 179 9.41 -10.82 -10.75
C ALA A 179 10.16 -11.37 -11.97
N LEU A 180 11.49 -11.24 -12.00
CA LEU A 180 12.33 -11.70 -13.11
C LEU A 180 12.18 -13.22 -13.33
N ALA A 181 12.27 -14.01 -12.25
CA ALA A 181 12.13 -15.46 -12.32
C ALA A 181 10.71 -15.88 -12.75
N GLN A 182 9.69 -15.20 -12.27
CA GLN A 182 8.29 -15.51 -12.61
C GLN A 182 7.95 -15.14 -14.06
N ILE A 183 8.46 -14.02 -14.57
CA ILE A 183 8.26 -13.60 -15.97
C ILE A 183 9.00 -14.54 -16.93
N ARG A 184 10.21 -14.98 -16.58
CA ARG A 184 11.06 -15.85 -17.40
C ARG A 184 10.82 -17.33 -17.24
N THR A 185 9.81 -17.73 -16.50
CA THR A 185 9.52 -19.16 -16.33
C THR A 185 9.39 -19.85 -17.70
N LYS A 186 10.06 -21.00 -17.84
CA LYS A 186 9.96 -21.89 -19.00
C LYS A 186 8.95 -23.01 -18.75
N GLN A 187 8.55 -23.21 -17.50
CA GLN A 187 7.56 -24.21 -17.11
C GLN A 187 6.16 -23.68 -17.35
N ALA A 188 5.22 -24.58 -17.68
CA ALA A 188 3.81 -24.25 -17.75
C ALA A 188 3.37 -23.61 -16.45
N ARG A 189 2.71 -22.43 -16.53
CA ARG A 189 2.17 -21.77 -15.34
C ARG A 189 1.06 -22.62 -14.72
N GLN A 190 0.94 -22.48 -13.43
CA GLN A 190 -0.09 -23.15 -12.63
C GLN A 190 -0.82 -22.12 -11.78
N LEU A 191 -2.07 -22.41 -11.47
CA LEU A 191 -2.83 -21.67 -10.46
C LEU A 191 -2.14 -21.83 -9.10
N ILE A 192 -1.95 -20.71 -8.40
CA ILE A 192 -1.31 -20.70 -7.08
C ILE A 192 -2.41 -20.70 -6.02
N TYR A 193 -2.55 -21.80 -5.26
CA TYR A 193 -3.52 -21.93 -4.17
C TYR A 193 -4.90 -21.37 -4.53
N PRO A 194 -5.64 -21.94 -5.51
CA PRO A 194 -6.85 -21.32 -6.07
C PRO A 194 -7.92 -20.97 -5.02
N ALA A 195 -8.14 -21.84 -4.03
CA ALA A 195 -9.09 -21.57 -2.94
C ALA A 195 -8.67 -20.36 -2.10
N LEU A 196 -7.37 -20.21 -1.79
CA LEU A 196 -6.85 -19.05 -1.09
C LEU A 196 -6.97 -17.79 -1.97
N ALA A 197 -6.66 -17.87 -3.25
CA ALA A 197 -6.77 -16.77 -4.18
C ALA A 197 -8.19 -16.20 -4.23
N VAL A 198 -9.19 -17.06 -4.41
CA VAL A 198 -10.60 -16.68 -4.40
C VAL A 198 -11.01 -16.16 -3.02
N GLY A 199 -10.59 -16.81 -1.93
CA GLY A 199 -10.83 -16.34 -0.57
C GLY A 199 -10.30 -14.94 -0.32
N LEU A 200 -9.08 -14.62 -0.79
CA LEU A 200 -8.47 -13.29 -0.69
C LEU A 200 -9.23 -12.24 -1.52
N ILE A 201 -9.71 -12.59 -2.72
CA ILE A 201 -10.52 -11.70 -3.54
C ILE A 201 -11.82 -11.35 -2.81
N VAL A 202 -12.56 -12.35 -2.32
CA VAL A 202 -13.82 -12.13 -1.58
C VAL A 202 -13.58 -11.34 -0.29
N LEU A 203 -12.54 -11.68 0.48
CA LEU A 203 -12.16 -10.94 1.69
C LEU A 203 -11.76 -9.50 1.36
N GLY A 204 -11.02 -9.29 0.27
CA GLY A 204 -10.63 -7.97 -0.21
C GLY A 204 -11.83 -7.10 -0.57
N ILE A 205 -12.82 -7.66 -1.27
CA ILE A 205 -14.09 -6.99 -1.59
C ILE A 205 -14.85 -6.63 -0.30
N ALA A 206 -14.98 -7.58 0.64
CA ALA A 206 -15.64 -7.35 1.92
C ALA A 206 -14.99 -6.22 2.72
N LYS A 207 -13.68 -6.24 2.84
CA LYS A 207 -12.93 -5.21 3.57
C LYS A 207 -13.08 -3.85 2.92
N LYS A 208 -12.82 -3.76 1.60
CA LYS A 208 -12.73 -2.48 0.91
C LYS A 208 -14.09 -1.86 0.62
N TRP A 209 -15.04 -2.63 0.11
CA TRP A 209 -16.35 -2.08 -0.26
C TRP A 209 -17.27 -1.98 0.94
N TRP A 210 -17.45 -3.09 1.69
CA TRP A 210 -18.39 -3.08 2.81
C TRP A 210 -17.79 -2.39 4.04
N LEU A 211 -16.76 -2.97 4.67
CA LEU A 211 -16.29 -2.49 5.98
C LEU A 211 -15.71 -1.07 5.92
N ALA A 212 -14.82 -0.78 4.95
CA ALA A 212 -14.26 0.55 4.79
C ALA A 212 -15.32 1.55 4.31
N GLY A 213 -16.23 1.16 3.41
CA GLY A 213 -17.27 2.01 2.89
C GLY A 213 -18.27 2.45 3.96
N VAL A 214 -18.76 1.51 4.76
CA VAL A 214 -19.70 1.82 5.86
C VAL A 214 -19.05 2.76 6.88
N LEU A 215 -17.78 2.53 7.24
CA LEU A 215 -17.06 3.42 8.16
C LEU A 215 -16.88 4.82 7.55
N ALA A 216 -16.53 4.91 6.28
CA ALA A 216 -16.33 6.18 5.58
C ALA A 216 -17.62 7.01 5.59
N GLU A 217 -18.71 6.48 5.03
CA GLU A 217 -19.94 7.23 4.80
C GLU A 217 -20.74 7.43 6.09
N GLY A 218 -20.78 6.42 6.97
CA GLY A 218 -21.63 6.44 8.17
C GLY A 218 -21.06 7.21 9.35
N TRP A 219 -19.73 7.32 9.48
CA TRP A 219 -19.08 7.88 10.67
C TRP A 219 -17.92 8.82 10.40
N VAL A 220 -16.96 8.42 9.58
CA VAL A 220 -15.69 9.16 9.49
C VAL A 220 -15.86 10.47 8.74
N SER A 221 -16.42 10.44 7.52
CA SER A 221 -16.54 11.64 6.69
C SER A 221 -17.39 12.72 7.37
N PRO A 222 -18.60 12.44 7.94
CA PRO A 222 -19.39 13.47 8.58
C PRO A 222 -18.68 14.17 9.74
N VAL A 223 -17.92 13.41 10.56
CA VAL A 223 -17.20 13.98 11.71
C VAL A 223 -15.97 14.75 11.26
N PHE A 224 -15.19 14.23 10.29
CA PHE A 224 -13.97 14.90 9.82
C PHE A 224 -14.28 16.17 9.03
N GLU A 225 -15.42 16.24 8.34
CA GLU A 225 -15.87 17.44 7.64
C GLU A 225 -16.38 18.53 8.60
N ASN A 226 -17.07 18.14 9.68
CA ASN A 226 -17.69 19.08 10.62
C ASN A 226 -17.55 18.62 12.08
N PRO A 227 -16.35 18.53 12.64
CA PRO A 227 -16.11 17.94 13.96
C PRO A 227 -16.81 18.71 15.10
N ALA A 228 -17.03 20.02 14.96
CA ALA A 228 -17.72 20.84 15.96
C ALA A 228 -19.22 20.48 16.15
N GLN A 229 -19.80 19.71 15.22
CA GLN A 229 -21.18 19.25 15.35
C GLN A 229 -21.35 18.04 16.28
N PHE A 230 -20.26 17.37 16.64
CA PHE A 230 -20.25 16.14 17.42
C PHE A 230 -19.68 16.39 18.82
N ASP A 231 -20.06 15.56 19.79
CA ASP A 231 -19.43 15.57 21.11
C ASP A 231 -18.12 14.78 21.12
N GLY A 232 -17.41 14.76 22.26
CA GLY A 232 -16.11 14.11 22.37
C GLY A 232 -16.13 12.61 22.03
N TRP A 233 -17.24 11.90 22.33
CA TRP A 233 -17.38 10.47 22.01
C TRP A 233 -17.53 10.24 20.50
N GLY A 234 -18.35 11.06 19.84
CA GLY A 234 -18.51 11.01 18.38
C GLY A 234 -17.20 11.27 17.65
N VAL A 235 -16.44 12.30 18.10
CA VAL A 235 -15.11 12.59 17.52
C VAL A 235 -14.12 11.45 17.78
N LEU A 236 -14.07 10.90 19.00
CA LEU A 236 -13.18 9.78 19.34
C LEU A 236 -13.52 8.52 18.53
N SER A 237 -14.80 8.20 18.42
CA SER A 237 -15.25 7.03 17.65
C SER A 237 -14.89 7.16 16.16
N ALA A 238 -14.96 8.37 15.60
CA ALA A 238 -14.56 8.65 14.22
C ALA A 238 -13.04 8.57 14.00
N ILE A 239 -12.21 9.00 14.96
CA ILE A 239 -10.75 8.87 14.90
C ILE A 239 -10.36 7.39 14.84
N TYR A 240 -10.93 6.56 15.67
CA TYR A 240 -10.70 5.11 15.59
C TYR A 240 -11.32 4.52 14.32
N GLY A 241 -12.51 4.97 13.95
CA GLY A 241 -13.19 4.59 12.72
C GLY A 241 -12.30 4.81 11.49
N TYR A 242 -11.63 5.96 11.39
CA TYR A 242 -10.68 6.24 10.31
C TYR A 242 -9.50 5.27 10.27
N THR A 243 -8.96 4.91 11.43
CA THR A 243 -7.86 3.93 11.51
C THR A 243 -8.28 2.56 10.96
N PHE A 244 -9.49 2.10 11.30
CA PHE A 244 -10.03 0.86 10.77
C PHE A 244 -10.44 0.98 9.30
N GLN A 245 -11.02 2.09 8.90
CA GLN A 245 -11.34 2.39 7.50
C GLN A 245 -10.10 2.30 6.62
N LEU A 246 -9.02 3.01 6.99
CA LEU A 246 -7.74 3.00 6.27
C LEU A 246 -7.14 1.59 6.20
N PHE A 247 -7.21 0.85 7.32
CA PHE A 247 -6.74 -0.53 7.35
C PHE A 247 -7.56 -1.44 6.44
N PHE A 248 -8.89 -1.35 6.47
CA PHE A 248 -9.74 -2.18 5.62
C PHE A 248 -9.63 -1.80 4.15
N ASP A 249 -9.58 -0.50 3.82
CA ASP A 249 -9.43 -0.03 2.46
C ASP A 249 -8.13 -0.57 1.84
N PHE A 250 -7.00 -0.37 2.51
CA PHE A 250 -5.71 -0.72 1.94
C PHE A 250 -5.37 -2.22 2.08
N SER A 251 -5.69 -2.86 3.21
CA SER A 251 -5.50 -4.31 3.32
C SER A 251 -6.43 -5.08 2.39
N GLY A 252 -7.69 -4.61 2.23
CA GLY A 252 -8.65 -5.21 1.31
C GLY A 252 -8.18 -5.10 -0.15
N TYR A 253 -7.67 -3.94 -0.55
CA TYR A 253 -7.08 -3.78 -1.87
C TYR A 253 -5.86 -4.69 -2.08
N SER A 254 -4.98 -4.80 -1.08
CA SER A 254 -3.82 -5.70 -1.14
C SER A 254 -4.22 -7.17 -1.26
N ASP A 255 -5.22 -7.61 -0.49
CA ASP A 255 -5.73 -8.99 -0.56
C ASP A 255 -6.33 -9.28 -1.94
N LEU A 256 -7.12 -8.35 -2.49
CA LEU A 256 -7.71 -8.46 -3.83
C LEU A 256 -6.62 -8.64 -4.90
N VAL A 257 -5.61 -7.76 -4.89
CA VAL A 257 -4.50 -7.77 -5.86
C VAL A 257 -3.67 -9.04 -5.76
N ILE A 258 -3.37 -9.51 -4.54
CA ILE A 258 -2.65 -10.77 -4.31
C ILE A 258 -3.47 -11.95 -4.86
N GLY A 259 -4.75 -12.00 -4.57
CA GLY A 259 -5.64 -13.05 -5.08
C GLY A 259 -5.72 -13.08 -6.61
N LEU A 260 -5.85 -11.91 -7.26
CA LEU A 260 -5.84 -11.79 -8.72
C LEU A 260 -4.50 -12.27 -9.32
N ALA A 261 -3.37 -11.87 -8.73
CA ALA A 261 -2.06 -12.31 -9.18
C ALA A 261 -1.87 -13.83 -9.04
N MET A 262 -2.34 -14.43 -7.94
CA MET A 262 -2.30 -15.87 -7.73
C MET A 262 -3.12 -16.63 -8.78
N LEU A 263 -4.30 -16.11 -9.18
CA LEU A 263 -5.09 -16.66 -10.29
C LEU A 263 -4.39 -16.54 -11.65
N LEU A 264 -3.44 -15.62 -11.80
CA LEU A 264 -2.59 -15.47 -12.98
C LEU A 264 -1.27 -16.26 -12.88
N GLY A 265 -1.04 -16.99 -11.78
CA GLY A 265 0.17 -17.76 -11.56
C GLY A 265 1.38 -16.92 -11.12
N PHE A 266 1.13 -15.76 -10.48
CA PHE A 266 2.16 -14.88 -9.92
C PHE A 266 2.04 -14.78 -8.41
N GLN A 267 3.16 -14.86 -7.72
CA GLN A 267 3.28 -14.60 -6.29
C GLN A 267 3.60 -13.13 -6.04
N LEU A 268 2.98 -12.55 -5.01
CA LEU A 268 3.23 -11.19 -4.56
C LEU A 268 3.65 -11.16 -3.08
N PRO A 269 4.38 -10.11 -2.63
CA PRO A 269 4.69 -9.96 -1.22
C PRO A 269 3.45 -9.56 -0.41
N LYS A 270 3.40 -10.00 0.85
CA LYS A 270 2.35 -9.61 1.79
C LYS A 270 2.56 -8.16 2.24
N ASN A 271 1.46 -7.39 2.35
CA ASN A 271 1.51 -5.99 2.78
C ASN A 271 1.08 -5.78 4.25
N PHE A 272 0.24 -6.65 4.81
CA PHE A 272 -0.28 -6.49 6.17
C PHE A 272 -0.19 -7.77 6.99
N ALA A 273 0.19 -7.63 8.28
CA ALA A 273 0.33 -8.72 9.23
C ALA A 273 -0.23 -8.33 10.62
N ALA A 274 -1.54 -8.07 10.72
CA ALA A 274 -2.20 -7.62 11.96
C ALA A 274 -1.55 -6.35 12.57
N PRO A 275 -1.40 -5.24 11.84
CA PRO A 275 -0.65 -4.07 12.30
C PRO A 275 -1.26 -3.37 13.53
N LEU A 276 -2.58 -3.37 13.67
CA LEU A 276 -3.27 -2.75 14.81
C LEU A 276 -3.09 -3.53 16.13
N ARG A 277 -2.38 -4.67 16.09
CA ARG A 277 -1.98 -5.45 17.27
C ARG A 277 -0.49 -5.27 17.64
N ALA A 278 0.17 -4.32 16.99
CA ALA A 278 1.57 -4.02 17.24
C ALA A 278 1.78 -3.50 18.68
N ILE A 279 2.83 -3.98 19.35
CA ILE A 279 3.17 -3.61 20.72
C ILE A 279 4.20 -2.48 20.84
N ASN A 280 4.72 -1.99 19.73
CA ASN A 280 5.56 -0.82 19.62
C ASN A 280 5.60 -0.34 18.17
N ILE A 281 6.12 0.85 17.93
CA ILE A 281 6.14 1.47 16.61
C ILE A 281 7.02 0.72 15.60
N ARG A 282 8.07 0.01 16.03
CA ARG A 282 8.88 -0.84 15.15
C ARG A 282 8.08 -2.05 14.70
N ASP A 283 7.40 -2.74 15.63
CA ASP A 283 6.49 -3.86 15.35
C ASP A 283 5.32 -3.43 14.43
N PHE A 284 4.85 -2.17 14.56
CA PHE A 284 3.84 -1.61 13.64
C PHE A 284 4.37 -1.55 12.20
N TRP A 285 5.57 -1.01 11.96
CA TRP A 285 6.15 -0.91 10.63
C TRP A 285 6.59 -2.27 10.05
N ASP A 286 6.86 -3.27 10.90
CA ASP A 286 7.09 -4.65 10.47
C ASP A 286 5.79 -5.33 9.98
N ARG A 287 4.60 -4.73 10.26
CA ARG A 287 3.27 -5.28 9.98
C ARG A 287 2.42 -4.43 9.05
N TRP A 288 2.69 -3.14 8.93
CA TRP A 288 1.97 -2.16 8.11
C TRP A 288 2.74 -1.87 6.82
N HIS A 289 2.06 -2.00 5.67
CA HIS A 289 2.62 -1.71 4.34
C HIS A 289 4.03 -2.30 4.17
N ILE A 290 4.16 -3.59 4.42
CA ILE A 290 5.44 -4.31 4.57
C ILE A 290 6.34 -4.12 3.34
N SER A 291 5.75 -4.15 2.12
CA SER A 291 6.53 -3.96 0.90
C SER A 291 7.17 -2.57 0.81
N LEU A 292 6.47 -1.51 1.24
CA LEU A 292 7.03 -0.15 1.32
C LEU A 292 8.02 -0.02 2.48
N SER A 293 7.69 -0.50 3.68
CA SER A 293 8.56 -0.42 4.86
C SER A 293 9.90 -1.10 4.60
N THR A 294 9.88 -2.28 3.98
CA THR A 294 11.10 -2.99 3.58
C THR A 294 11.82 -2.28 2.43
N TRP A 295 11.10 -1.65 1.49
CA TRP A 295 11.69 -0.87 0.43
C TRP A 295 12.45 0.36 0.99
N ILE A 296 11.84 1.14 1.89
CA ILE A 296 12.47 2.29 2.56
C ILE A 296 13.70 1.84 3.34
N ARG A 297 13.61 0.72 4.07
CA ARG A 297 14.75 0.13 4.77
C ARG A 297 15.92 -0.18 3.83
N ASP A 298 15.63 -0.86 2.71
CA ASP A 298 16.68 -1.45 1.85
C ASP A 298 17.29 -0.44 0.87
N TYR A 299 16.53 0.60 0.49
CA TYR A 299 16.94 1.58 -0.52
C TYR A 299 17.18 3.00 0.03
N ILE A 300 16.77 3.30 1.27
CA ILE A 300 17.04 4.58 1.93
C ILE A 300 17.85 4.37 3.21
N TYR A 301 17.30 3.65 4.19
CA TYR A 301 17.91 3.53 5.51
C TYR A 301 19.28 2.84 5.49
N ILE A 302 19.38 1.68 4.83
CA ILE A 302 20.65 0.92 4.74
C ILE A 302 21.72 1.70 3.95
N PRO A 303 21.45 2.31 2.77
CA PRO A 303 22.43 3.13 2.07
C PRO A 303 22.94 4.35 2.85
N LEU A 304 22.11 4.97 3.71
CA LEU A 304 22.53 6.05 4.62
C LEU A 304 23.51 5.57 5.72
N GLY A 305 23.73 4.26 5.82
CA GLY A 305 24.58 3.60 6.81
C GLY A 305 23.84 2.73 7.82
N GLY A 306 22.51 2.73 7.79
CA GLY A 306 21.66 1.91 8.66
C GLY A 306 22.01 2.11 10.12
N SER A 307 22.16 1.00 10.87
CA SER A 307 22.58 0.99 12.28
C SER A 307 24.10 0.81 12.49
N LYS A 308 24.89 0.79 11.41
CA LYS A 308 26.32 0.44 11.50
C LYS A 308 27.25 1.62 11.84
N LYS A 309 26.77 2.86 11.71
CA LYS A 309 27.57 4.10 11.89
C LYS A 309 27.36 4.78 13.25
N GLY A 310 27.07 4.00 14.29
CA GLY A 310 26.86 4.51 15.65
C GLY A 310 25.43 4.93 15.95
N PHE A 311 25.12 5.10 17.24
CA PHE A 311 23.75 5.32 17.73
C PHE A 311 23.13 6.60 17.19
N GLY A 312 23.83 7.76 17.29
CA GLY A 312 23.30 9.05 16.84
C GLY A 312 22.98 9.05 15.32
N ARG A 313 23.87 8.48 14.50
CA ARG A 313 23.65 8.36 13.05
C ARG A 313 22.46 7.46 12.74
N THR A 314 22.26 6.40 13.53
CA THR A 314 21.08 5.53 13.39
C THR A 314 19.79 6.32 13.58
N GLN A 315 19.71 7.20 14.61
CA GLN A 315 18.53 8.01 14.86
C GLN A 315 18.25 8.99 13.70
N LEU A 316 19.31 9.65 13.21
CA LEU A 316 19.20 10.53 12.06
C LEU A 316 18.72 9.79 10.80
N ASN A 317 19.26 8.60 10.52
CA ASN A 317 18.86 7.78 9.39
C ASN A 317 17.38 7.35 9.47
N LEU A 318 16.88 7.01 10.67
CA LEU A 318 15.47 6.70 10.91
C LEU A 318 14.59 7.92 10.66
N MET A 319 14.97 9.09 11.18
CA MET A 319 14.23 10.33 10.96
C MET A 319 14.16 10.68 9.47
N ILE A 320 15.27 10.63 8.75
CA ILE A 320 15.33 10.89 7.30
C ILE A 320 14.42 9.90 6.56
N ALA A 321 14.49 8.60 6.87
CA ALA A 321 13.68 7.60 6.22
C ALA A 321 12.17 7.83 6.40
N MET A 322 11.75 8.22 7.61
CA MET A 322 10.34 8.49 7.90
C MET A 322 9.85 9.82 7.32
N LEU A 323 10.69 10.87 7.31
CA LEU A 323 10.36 12.13 6.64
C LEU A 323 10.20 11.94 5.13
N LEU A 324 11.09 11.18 4.49
CA LEU A 324 10.96 10.83 3.06
C LEU A 324 9.73 9.97 2.78
N SER A 325 9.37 9.08 3.71
CA SER A 325 8.09 8.35 3.63
C SER A 325 6.90 9.29 3.67
N GLY A 326 6.90 10.28 4.57
CA GLY A 326 5.85 11.29 4.65
C GLY A 326 5.74 12.11 3.36
N ILE A 327 6.86 12.66 2.87
CA ILE A 327 6.90 13.44 1.61
C ILE A 327 6.38 12.61 0.44
N TRP A 328 6.72 11.31 0.37
CA TRP A 328 6.23 10.44 -0.69
C TRP A 328 4.70 10.29 -0.69
N HIS A 329 4.03 10.30 0.45
CA HIS A 329 2.57 10.21 0.51
C HIS A 329 1.89 11.44 -0.11
N GLY A 330 2.43 12.65 0.06
CA GLY A 330 1.82 13.84 -0.51
C GLY A 330 2.62 15.12 -0.23
N TYR A 331 2.18 16.21 -0.87
CA TYR A 331 2.69 17.55 -0.58
C TYR A 331 1.83 18.17 0.52
N GLY A 332 2.47 18.76 1.51
CA GLY A 332 1.79 19.42 2.62
C GLY A 332 2.45 19.11 3.96
N TRP A 333 2.23 20.01 4.88
CA TRP A 333 2.79 19.91 6.23
C TRP A 333 2.27 18.69 6.99
N SER A 334 1.03 18.26 6.73
CA SER A 334 0.42 17.10 7.38
C SER A 334 1.23 15.83 7.15
N PHE A 335 1.65 15.57 5.91
CA PHE A 335 2.48 14.38 5.59
C PHE A 335 3.89 14.48 6.18
N LEU A 336 4.49 15.68 6.17
CA LEU A 336 5.81 15.88 6.75
C LEU A 336 5.78 15.69 8.28
N ILE A 337 4.76 16.24 8.95
CA ILE A 337 4.56 16.08 10.40
C ILE A 337 4.25 14.63 10.74
N TRP A 338 3.41 13.95 9.95
CA TRP A 338 3.16 12.52 10.12
C TRP A 338 4.46 11.70 10.04
N GLY A 339 5.30 11.97 9.06
CA GLY A 339 6.63 11.35 8.95
C GLY A 339 7.53 11.67 10.14
N ALA A 340 7.53 12.92 10.59
CA ALA A 340 8.29 13.36 11.77
C ALA A 340 7.82 12.66 13.05
N LEU A 341 6.50 12.54 13.28
CA LEU A 341 5.92 11.83 14.44
C LEU A 341 6.36 10.36 14.47
N HIS A 342 6.26 9.65 13.35
CA HIS A 342 6.69 8.25 13.28
C HIS A 342 8.21 8.11 13.42
N GLY A 343 9.00 9.02 12.85
CA GLY A 343 10.45 9.09 13.02
C GLY A 343 10.83 9.33 14.48
N ALA A 344 10.20 10.31 15.13
CA ALA A 344 10.42 10.63 16.54
C ALA A 344 10.05 9.44 17.45
N ALA A 345 8.93 8.77 17.18
CA ALA A 345 8.51 7.59 17.94
C ALA A 345 9.50 6.43 17.81
N LEU A 346 10.09 6.19 16.63
CA LEU A 346 11.17 5.21 16.45
C LEU A 346 12.45 5.61 17.19
N VAL A 347 12.82 6.88 17.15
CA VAL A 347 13.98 7.43 17.90
C VAL A 347 13.76 7.27 19.39
N PHE A 348 12.58 7.66 19.90
CA PHE A 348 12.21 7.53 21.30
C PHE A 348 12.27 6.06 21.77
N LEU A 349 11.71 5.14 20.99
CA LEU A 349 11.77 3.71 21.27
C LEU A 349 13.23 3.21 21.32
N ASN A 350 14.09 3.63 20.39
CA ASN A 350 15.49 3.23 20.39
C ASN A 350 16.27 3.82 21.57
N CYS A 351 15.99 5.06 21.97
CA CYS A 351 16.58 5.66 23.16
C CYS A 351 16.16 4.90 24.43
N GLY A 352 14.88 4.56 24.55
CA GLY A 352 14.36 3.73 25.62
C GLY A 352 15.02 2.35 25.66
N ASP A 353 15.10 1.67 24.51
CA ASP A 353 15.78 0.35 24.39
C ASP A 353 17.25 0.41 24.82
N LYS A 354 17.94 1.53 24.60
CA LYS A 354 19.33 1.73 25.02
C LYS A 354 19.47 1.91 26.53
N ILE A 355 18.50 2.58 27.18
CA ILE A 355 18.54 2.91 28.61
C ILE A 355 18.08 1.72 29.46
N VAL A 356 16.90 1.16 29.14
CA VAL A 356 16.24 0.14 29.99
C VAL A 356 16.31 -1.28 29.42
N GLY A 357 16.92 -1.42 28.25
CA GLY A 357 17.04 -2.68 27.52
C GLY A 357 15.85 -2.96 26.60
N ARG A 358 16.13 -3.73 25.55
CA ARG A 358 15.16 -4.02 24.49
C ARG A 358 13.94 -4.74 25.05
N ASN A 359 12.75 -4.27 24.70
CA ASN A 359 11.45 -4.81 25.13
C ASN A 359 11.25 -4.82 26.66
N ALA A 360 11.82 -3.88 27.41
CA ALA A 360 11.71 -3.83 28.87
C ALA A 360 10.26 -3.85 29.35
N LEU A 361 9.36 -3.05 28.73
CA LEU A 361 7.93 -3.08 29.04
C LEU A 361 7.31 -4.45 28.73
N GLY A 362 7.70 -5.11 27.66
CA GLY A 362 7.16 -6.42 27.30
C GLY A 362 7.54 -7.57 28.25
N ARG A 363 8.48 -7.34 29.16
CA ARG A 363 8.88 -8.32 30.21
C ARG A 363 7.95 -8.31 31.41
N LEU A 364 7.20 -7.21 31.61
CA LEU A 364 6.21 -7.11 32.68
C LEU A 364 4.91 -7.82 32.27
N LYS A 365 4.22 -8.49 33.23
CA LYS A 365 2.94 -9.18 32.91
C LYS A 365 1.90 -8.30 32.25
N ILE A 366 1.75 -7.05 32.71
CA ILE A 366 0.84 -6.04 32.14
C ILE A 366 1.50 -5.15 31.08
N GLY A 367 2.79 -5.36 30.81
CA GLY A 367 3.57 -4.49 29.93
C GLY A 367 3.19 -4.61 28.46
N LYS A 368 2.86 -5.81 27.98
CA LYS A 368 2.42 -6.01 26.59
C LYS A 368 1.07 -5.33 26.29
N PRO A 369 0.01 -5.47 27.10
CA PRO A 369 -1.23 -4.74 26.92
C PRO A 369 -1.04 -3.23 26.94
N LEU A 370 -0.25 -2.69 27.89
CA LEU A 370 0.05 -1.26 27.95
C LEU A 370 0.84 -0.78 26.73
N ALA A 371 1.88 -1.49 26.32
CA ALA A 371 2.68 -1.17 25.16
C ALA A 371 1.83 -1.18 23.88
N TRP A 372 0.93 -2.16 23.74
CA TRP A 372 -0.06 -2.19 22.67
C TRP A 372 -0.99 -0.99 22.74
N LEU A 373 -1.55 -0.66 23.91
CA LEU A 373 -2.47 0.45 24.09
C LEU A 373 -1.84 1.78 23.65
N PHE A 374 -0.61 2.08 24.13
CA PHE A 374 0.12 3.28 23.73
C PHE A 374 0.41 3.30 22.22
N THR A 375 0.84 2.18 21.65
CA THR A 375 1.15 2.10 20.22
C THR A 375 -0.11 2.30 19.37
N PHE A 376 -1.20 1.65 19.73
CA PHE A 376 -2.48 1.76 19.04
C PHE A 376 -2.99 3.21 19.03
N HIS A 377 -3.04 3.87 20.20
CA HIS A 377 -3.48 5.26 20.28
C HIS A 377 -2.56 6.21 19.51
N PHE A 378 -1.24 6.04 19.64
CA PHE A 378 -0.29 6.84 18.87
C PHE A 378 -0.56 6.73 17.37
N VAL A 379 -0.77 5.52 16.86
CA VAL A 379 -1.06 5.29 15.44
C VAL A 379 -2.39 5.93 15.02
N CYS A 380 -3.45 5.78 15.83
CA CYS A 380 -4.75 6.38 15.56
C CYS A 380 -4.67 7.91 15.47
N PHE A 381 -4.00 8.56 16.42
CA PHE A 381 -3.82 10.00 16.40
C PHE A 381 -2.87 10.49 15.29
N ALA A 382 -1.82 9.73 14.96
CA ALA A 382 -0.96 10.05 13.84
C ALA A 382 -1.72 9.95 12.50
N PHE A 383 -2.68 9.04 12.36
CA PHE A 383 -3.52 8.93 11.18
C PHE A 383 -4.51 10.08 11.02
N VAL A 384 -4.90 10.79 12.09
CA VAL A 384 -5.64 12.06 11.97
C VAL A 384 -4.83 13.07 11.19
N VAL A 385 -3.55 13.26 11.57
CA VAL A 385 -2.64 14.16 10.87
C VAL A 385 -2.46 13.77 9.41
N PHE A 386 -2.36 12.45 9.15
CA PHE A 386 -2.23 11.91 7.79
C PHE A 386 -3.46 12.21 6.90
N ASN A 387 -4.67 12.14 7.45
CA ASN A 387 -5.91 12.38 6.70
C ASN A 387 -6.22 13.86 6.48
N SER A 388 -5.64 14.76 7.26
CA SER A 388 -5.96 16.18 7.22
C SER A 388 -5.30 16.84 5.99
N ALA A 389 -6.09 17.51 5.18
CA ALA A 389 -5.60 18.26 4.02
C ALA A 389 -4.69 19.43 4.48
N THR A 390 -5.06 20.08 5.60
CA THR A 390 -4.30 21.18 6.20
C THR A 390 -4.06 20.92 7.69
N LEU A 391 -3.12 21.67 8.28
CA LEU A 391 -2.91 21.62 9.74
C LEU A 391 -4.09 22.21 10.51
N ALA A 392 -4.82 23.15 9.91
CA ALA A 392 -6.03 23.71 10.51
C ALA A 392 -7.12 22.65 10.67
N ASP A 393 -7.27 21.73 9.72
CA ASP A 393 -8.21 20.60 9.85
C ASP A 393 -7.80 19.67 10.99
N THR A 394 -6.50 19.42 11.15
CA THR A 394 -5.96 18.65 12.28
C THR A 394 -6.27 19.33 13.61
N GLU A 395 -6.02 20.63 13.70
CA GLU A 395 -6.28 21.43 14.89
C GLU A 395 -7.79 21.46 15.23
N MET A 396 -8.63 21.63 14.23
CA MET A 396 -10.09 21.64 14.39
C MET A 396 -10.59 20.31 14.96
N LEU A 397 -10.10 19.16 14.46
CA LEU A 397 -10.49 17.85 14.95
C LEU A 397 -10.02 17.61 16.40
N PHE A 398 -8.77 17.98 16.72
CA PHE A 398 -8.26 17.84 18.10
C PHE A 398 -8.92 18.81 19.06
N SER A 399 -9.23 20.04 18.62
CA SER A 399 -10.01 20.98 19.43
C SER A 399 -11.41 20.44 19.71
N ALA A 400 -12.06 19.85 18.72
CA ALA A 400 -13.36 19.22 18.93
C ALA A 400 -13.27 18.00 19.87
N LEU A 401 -12.14 17.29 19.94
CA LEU A 401 -11.94 16.19 20.87
C LEU A 401 -11.68 16.66 22.30
N PHE A 402 -10.80 17.66 22.50
CA PHE A 402 -10.27 18.03 23.82
C PHE A 402 -10.92 19.27 24.44
N ALA A 403 -11.41 20.20 23.62
CA ALA A 403 -11.98 21.50 24.02
C ALA A 403 -13.37 21.71 23.42
N ASN A 404 -14.16 20.67 23.29
CA ASN A 404 -15.47 20.71 22.67
C ASN A 404 -16.49 21.42 23.59
N ASP A 405 -17.18 22.43 23.07
CA ASP A 405 -18.29 23.11 23.77
C ASP A 405 -19.46 22.17 24.11
N LYS A 406 -19.64 21.09 23.35
CA LYS A 406 -20.63 20.04 23.62
C LYS A 406 -20.20 19.08 24.74
N GLY A 407 -18.93 19.12 25.16
CA GLY A 407 -18.36 18.30 26.21
C GLY A 407 -18.31 16.80 25.88
N TRP A 408 -18.17 16.00 26.93
CA TRP A 408 -18.23 14.55 26.91
C TRP A 408 -19.54 14.10 27.56
N ASN A 409 -20.64 14.23 26.83
CA ASN A 409 -21.96 13.77 27.26
C ASN A 409 -21.99 12.24 27.38
N ALA A 410 -23.12 11.68 27.79
CA ALA A 410 -23.27 10.22 27.74
C ALA A 410 -23.10 9.75 26.28
N PRO A 411 -22.23 8.76 26.03
CA PRO A 411 -21.97 8.30 24.66
C PRO A 411 -23.26 7.78 24.03
N LEU A 412 -23.48 8.09 22.76
CA LEU A 412 -24.62 7.53 22.03
C LEU A 412 -24.45 6.00 21.92
N PRO A 413 -25.55 5.24 21.87
CA PRO A 413 -25.49 3.79 21.67
C PRO A 413 -24.67 3.39 20.45
N THR A 414 -24.67 4.20 19.40
CA THR A 414 -23.89 4.03 18.17
C THR A 414 -22.39 4.14 18.42
N ASP A 415 -21.94 5.11 19.23
CA ASP A 415 -20.51 5.28 19.57
C ASP A 415 -20.00 4.09 20.37
N LEU A 416 -20.78 3.66 21.38
CA LEU A 416 -20.45 2.48 22.18
C LEU A 416 -20.42 1.20 21.33
N MET A 417 -21.36 1.05 20.40
CA MET A 417 -21.42 -0.08 19.48
C MET A 417 -20.17 -0.12 18.59
N LEU A 418 -19.75 1.01 18.04
CA LEU A 418 -18.54 1.10 17.20
C LEU A 418 -17.27 0.80 17.99
N LEU A 419 -17.07 1.49 19.12
CA LEU A 419 -15.92 1.27 19.98
C LEU A 419 -15.87 -0.18 20.46
N GLY A 420 -17.02 -0.75 20.83
CA GLY A 420 -17.17 -2.15 21.18
C GLY A 420 -16.85 -3.10 20.02
N ALA A 421 -17.32 -2.80 18.81
CA ALA A 421 -17.01 -3.58 17.60
C ALA A 421 -15.53 -3.56 17.28
N PHE A 422 -14.85 -2.40 17.39
CA PHE A 422 -13.41 -2.29 17.18
C PHE A 422 -12.62 -3.10 18.22
N ALA A 423 -12.97 -2.95 19.50
CA ALA A 423 -12.34 -3.73 20.57
C ALA A 423 -12.55 -5.24 20.37
N MET A 424 -13.78 -5.65 20.05
CA MET A 424 -14.13 -7.05 19.77
C MET A 424 -13.32 -7.59 18.59
N MET A 425 -13.21 -6.82 17.51
CA MET A 425 -12.45 -7.23 16.33
C MET A 425 -10.96 -7.42 16.65
N LEU A 426 -10.34 -6.53 17.43
CA LEU A 426 -8.94 -6.65 17.86
C LEU A 426 -8.72 -7.88 18.76
N LEU A 427 -9.66 -8.16 19.66
CA LEU A 427 -9.61 -9.35 20.52
C LEU A 427 -9.84 -10.64 19.74
N LEU A 428 -10.82 -10.66 18.85
CA LEU A 428 -11.19 -11.83 18.06
C LEU A 428 -10.32 -12.04 16.82
N TYR A 429 -9.41 -11.12 16.50
CA TYR A 429 -8.58 -11.20 15.30
C TYR A 429 -7.93 -12.59 15.07
N PRO A 430 -7.33 -13.26 16.08
CA PRO A 430 -6.74 -14.59 15.86
C PRO A 430 -7.77 -15.66 15.50
N TYR A 431 -9.00 -15.51 16.01
CA TYR A 431 -10.10 -16.44 15.70
C TYR A 431 -10.66 -16.16 14.31
N LEU A 432 -10.79 -14.88 13.93
CA LEU A 432 -11.21 -14.48 12.57
C LEU A 432 -10.21 -14.98 11.51
N LEU A 433 -8.92 -14.91 11.81
CA LEU A 433 -7.88 -15.48 10.93
C LEU A 433 -8.02 -16.99 10.78
N ARG A 434 -8.20 -17.71 11.88
CA ARG A 434 -8.43 -19.17 11.87
C ARG A 434 -9.71 -19.54 11.13
N LEU A 435 -10.78 -18.75 11.29
CA LEU A 435 -12.04 -18.94 10.56
C LEU A 435 -11.81 -18.76 9.05
N PHE A 436 -11.09 -17.73 8.64
CA PHE A 436 -10.72 -17.53 7.23
C PHE A 436 -9.92 -18.71 6.69
N GLU A 437 -8.87 -19.14 7.41
CA GLU A 437 -8.07 -20.32 7.02
C GLU A 437 -8.91 -21.61 6.94
N ALA A 438 -9.82 -21.80 7.88
CA ALA A 438 -10.74 -22.95 7.87
C ALA A 438 -11.72 -22.88 6.69
N SER A 439 -12.23 -21.70 6.36
CA SER A 439 -13.11 -21.48 5.20
C SER A 439 -12.39 -21.76 3.88
N VAL A 440 -11.14 -21.29 3.74
CA VAL A 440 -10.28 -21.61 2.56
C VAL A 440 -10.04 -23.11 2.46
N LYS A 441 -9.68 -23.78 3.55
CA LYS A 441 -9.52 -25.24 3.58
C LYS A 441 -10.81 -26.00 3.28
N GLY A 442 -11.94 -25.46 3.72
CA GLY A 442 -13.26 -25.97 3.40
C GLY A 442 -13.57 -25.87 1.90
N LEU A 443 -13.30 -24.70 1.33
CA LEU A 443 -13.47 -24.45 -0.11
C LEU A 443 -12.59 -25.37 -0.95
N ASP A 444 -11.34 -25.57 -0.55
CA ASP A 444 -10.38 -26.43 -1.25
C ASP A 444 -10.80 -27.92 -1.29
N LYS A 445 -11.60 -28.36 -0.31
CA LYS A 445 -12.17 -29.71 -0.29
C LYS A 445 -13.39 -29.89 -1.20
N LEU A 446 -14.03 -28.80 -1.59
CA LEU A 446 -15.19 -28.86 -2.49
C LEU A 446 -14.73 -28.96 -3.94
N PRO A 447 -15.47 -29.71 -4.79
CA PRO A 447 -15.27 -29.61 -6.23
C PRO A 447 -15.40 -28.18 -6.72
N ALA A 448 -14.51 -27.73 -7.60
CA ALA A 448 -14.43 -26.33 -8.03
C ALA A 448 -15.76 -25.79 -8.58
N TRP A 449 -16.56 -26.64 -9.22
CA TRP A 449 -17.88 -26.26 -9.74
C TRP A 449 -18.92 -25.94 -8.65
N LEU A 450 -18.68 -26.30 -7.38
CA LEU A 450 -19.54 -25.93 -6.24
C LEU A 450 -19.13 -24.62 -5.57
N TRP A 451 -17.95 -24.08 -5.89
CA TRP A 451 -17.44 -22.87 -5.23
C TRP A 451 -18.34 -21.66 -5.44
N PHE A 452 -19.09 -21.62 -6.55
CA PHE A 452 -19.99 -20.51 -6.82
C PHE A 452 -21.06 -20.34 -5.73
N ILE A 453 -21.49 -21.41 -5.05
CA ILE A 453 -22.53 -21.34 -4.01
C ILE A 453 -22.10 -20.46 -2.83
N PRO A 454 -21.05 -20.82 -2.04
CA PRO A 454 -20.62 -20.01 -0.92
C PRO A 454 -20.12 -18.62 -1.36
N ILE A 455 -19.46 -18.50 -2.52
CA ILE A 455 -18.98 -17.23 -3.05
C ILE A 455 -20.14 -16.29 -3.34
N THR A 456 -21.17 -16.76 -4.08
CA THR A 456 -22.35 -15.93 -4.40
C THR A 456 -23.10 -15.50 -3.15
N LEU A 457 -23.26 -16.40 -2.16
CA LEU A 457 -23.92 -16.06 -0.90
C LEU A 457 -23.15 -14.96 -0.14
N ILE A 458 -21.82 -15.05 -0.06
CA ILE A 458 -21.00 -14.03 0.61
C ILE A 458 -21.04 -12.71 -0.17
N LEU A 459 -20.93 -12.75 -1.51
CA LEU A 459 -21.03 -11.55 -2.34
C LEU A 459 -22.40 -10.89 -2.23
N ALA A 460 -23.49 -11.66 -2.19
CA ALA A 460 -24.84 -11.15 -1.96
C ALA A 460 -24.96 -10.44 -0.61
N LEU A 461 -24.40 -11.02 0.46
CA LEU A 461 -24.34 -10.36 1.78
C LEU A 461 -23.54 -9.06 1.72
N ILE A 462 -22.38 -9.05 1.06
CA ILE A 462 -21.58 -7.84 0.89
C ILE A 462 -22.40 -6.76 0.17
N ILE A 463 -23.08 -7.09 -0.93
CA ILE A 463 -23.90 -6.14 -1.71
C ILE A 463 -25.05 -5.56 -0.87
N VAL A 464 -25.69 -6.39 -0.02
CA VAL A 464 -26.80 -5.93 0.84
C VAL A 464 -26.34 -4.94 1.92
N PHE A 465 -25.15 -5.15 2.48
CA PHE A 465 -24.65 -4.34 3.60
C PHE A 465 -23.63 -3.25 3.19
N ALA A 466 -23.11 -3.30 1.97
CA ALA A 466 -22.19 -2.28 1.46
C ALA A 466 -22.97 -0.99 1.10
N PRO A 467 -22.32 0.19 1.18
CA PRO A 467 -22.91 1.43 0.71
C PRO A 467 -23.18 1.41 -0.80
N SER A 468 -24.05 2.33 -1.26
CA SER A 468 -24.52 2.41 -2.66
C SER A 468 -23.45 2.73 -3.70
N GLY A 469 -22.23 3.06 -3.29
CA GLY A 469 -21.06 3.29 -4.14
C GLY A 469 -19.85 2.51 -3.67
N ILE A 470 -18.89 2.28 -4.55
CA ILE A 470 -17.59 1.75 -4.14
C ILE A 470 -16.72 2.94 -3.77
N PRO A 471 -16.29 3.08 -2.50
CA PRO A 471 -15.43 4.18 -2.08
C PRO A 471 -14.17 4.25 -2.94
N GLY A 472 -13.75 5.46 -3.31
CA GLY A 472 -12.45 5.69 -3.93
C GLY A 472 -11.34 5.03 -3.11
N PHE A 473 -10.25 4.67 -3.75
CA PHE A 473 -9.10 4.17 -3.03
C PHE A 473 -8.39 5.34 -2.34
N ILE A 474 -8.27 5.31 -1.01
CA ILE A 474 -7.72 6.43 -0.22
C ILE A 474 -6.34 6.86 -0.76
N TYR A 475 -5.47 5.90 -1.11
CA TYR A 475 -4.15 6.20 -1.66
C TYR A 475 -4.13 6.64 -3.14
N ALA A 476 -5.26 6.64 -3.83
CA ALA A 476 -5.31 7.20 -5.20
C ALA A 476 -5.37 8.73 -5.21
N ASN A 477 -5.64 9.33 -4.07
CA ASN A 477 -5.75 10.79 -3.90
C ASN A 477 -4.44 11.42 -3.38
N PHE A 478 -3.37 10.62 -3.17
CA PHE A 478 -2.09 11.06 -2.64
C PHE A 478 -0.96 11.05 -3.67
#